data_4895b44583f27df3691e872a5b555525
#
_entry.id   4895b44583f27df3691e872a5b555525
#
_cell.length_a   1.000
_cell.length_b   1.000
_cell.length_c   1.000
_cell.angle_alpha   90.00
_cell.angle_beta   90.00
_cell.angle_gamma   90.00
#
_symmetry.space_group_name_H-M   'P 1'
#
loop_
_entity.id
_entity.type
_entity.pdbx_description
1 polymer ?
#
loop_
_entity_poly.entity_id
_entity_poly.type
_entity_poly.pdbx_seq_one_letter_code
_entity_poly.pdbx_strand_id
1 'polypeptide(L)'
;LVGSEMCIRDSQHASDSILKRMGRRTSKQELTDIVKKLRKEIPDICLRTTLITGFPGETEDQHEELMQFVDEMEFDRLGVFTYSPEEDTPAAVMPDQIAEEVKEERQADLMELQQEIAFDNAENMIGREMLVMIEGKVADENAYVGRTYRDAPNVDGLIFINTEEELISGDFAKVKITGALEYDLIGELL
;
A
#
# COMPACT_ATOMS: atom_id res chain seq x y z
N LEU A 1 -22.87 -2.72 -5.21
CA LEU A 1 -21.80 -3.11 -4.26
C LEU A 1 -21.25 -1.82 -3.66
N VAL A 2 -21.73 -1.48 -2.47
CA VAL A 2 -21.14 -0.44 -1.64
C VAL A 2 -19.87 -1.04 -1.06
N GLY A 3 -18.71 -0.45 -1.31
CA GLY A 3 -17.46 -0.79 -0.63
C GLY A 3 -16.40 -1.51 -1.47
N SER A 4 -16.25 -1.16 -2.74
CA SER A 4 -15.11 -1.62 -3.54
C SER A 4 -14.11 -0.50 -3.89
N GLU A 5 -14.04 0.51 -3.04
CA GLU A 5 -13.08 1.59 -3.19
C GLU A 5 -11.66 1.18 -2.77
N MET A 6 -11.49 0.05 -2.06
CA MET A 6 -10.18 -0.56 -1.80
C MET A 6 -10.08 -1.88 -2.57
N CYS A 7 -9.04 -2.03 -3.37
CA CYS A 7 -8.72 -3.25 -4.09
C CYS A 7 -7.35 -3.79 -3.65
N ILE A 8 -7.34 -5.03 -3.16
CA ILE A 8 -6.11 -5.76 -2.83
C ILE A 8 -5.80 -6.69 -3.98
N ARG A 9 -4.63 -6.53 -4.59
CA ARG A 9 -4.15 -7.39 -5.65
C ARG A 9 -2.65 -7.64 -5.52
N ASP A 10 -2.32 -8.85 -5.13
CA ASP A 10 -0.92 -9.26 -4.97
C ASP A 10 -0.26 -9.46 -6.34
N SER A 11 0.58 -8.52 -6.72
CA SER A 11 1.35 -8.57 -7.97
C SER A 11 2.54 -9.51 -7.86
N GLN A 12 3.11 -9.63 -6.68
CA GLN A 12 4.28 -10.43 -6.29
C GLN A 12 5.59 -9.95 -6.91
N HIS A 13 5.61 -9.60 -8.18
CA HIS A 13 6.76 -9.06 -8.91
C HIS A 13 6.29 -8.37 -10.19
N ALA A 14 7.18 -7.65 -10.89
CA ALA A 14 6.90 -7.03 -12.18
C ALA A 14 7.69 -7.65 -13.33
N SER A 15 8.82 -8.29 -13.09
CA SER A 15 9.58 -8.96 -14.15
C SER A 15 8.88 -10.24 -14.62
N ASP A 16 8.58 -10.34 -15.93
CA ASP A 16 7.89 -11.47 -16.53
C ASP A 16 8.62 -12.81 -16.33
N SER A 17 9.95 -12.78 -16.31
CA SER A 17 10.77 -13.97 -16.10
C SER A 17 10.68 -14.47 -14.65
N ILE A 18 10.66 -13.56 -13.67
CA ILE A 18 10.48 -13.89 -12.25
C ILE A 18 9.06 -14.35 -12.00
N LEU A 19 8.05 -13.66 -12.51
CA LEU A 19 6.65 -14.06 -12.40
C LEU A 19 6.44 -15.50 -12.92
N LYS A 20 7.05 -15.83 -14.07
CA LYS A 20 7.00 -17.19 -14.62
C LYS A 20 7.70 -18.21 -13.72
N ARG A 21 8.84 -17.87 -13.12
CA ARG A 21 9.55 -18.75 -12.15
C ARG A 21 8.73 -18.95 -10.88
N MET A 22 7.97 -17.94 -10.43
CA MET A 22 7.00 -18.03 -9.34
C MET A 22 5.74 -18.85 -9.71
N GLY A 23 5.63 -19.35 -10.94
CA GLY A 23 4.44 -20.07 -11.42
C GLY A 23 3.25 -19.15 -11.75
N ARG A 24 3.48 -17.86 -11.84
CA ARG A 24 2.45 -16.87 -12.19
C ARG A 24 2.22 -16.85 -13.71
N ARG A 25 0.98 -16.59 -14.12
CA ARG A 25 0.57 -16.50 -15.52
C ARG A 25 0.40 -15.07 -16.00
N THR A 26 0.44 -14.11 -15.08
CA THR A 26 0.32 -12.67 -15.37
C THR A 26 1.65 -12.11 -15.83
N SER A 27 1.60 -11.15 -16.75
CA SER A 27 2.75 -10.37 -17.22
C SER A 27 2.74 -8.96 -16.59
N LYS A 28 3.88 -8.25 -16.65
CA LYS A 28 3.99 -6.83 -16.28
C LYS A 28 2.94 -5.98 -17.00
N GLN A 29 2.76 -6.22 -18.31
CA GLN A 29 1.79 -5.47 -19.11
C GLN A 29 0.36 -5.68 -18.60
N GLU A 30 -0.03 -6.92 -18.31
CA GLU A 30 -1.37 -7.21 -17.76
C GLU A 30 -1.59 -6.60 -16.38
N LEU A 31 -0.55 -6.58 -15.53
CA LEU A 31 -0.61 -5.91 -14.21
C LEU A 31 -0.78 -4.40 -14.39
N THR A 32 -0.01 -3.78 -15.27
CA THR A 32 -0.10 -2.35 -15.60
C THR A 32 -1.48 -1.98 -16.14
N ASP A 33 -2.00 -2.77 -17.10
CA ASP A 33 -3.29 -2.53 -17.73
C ASP A 33 -4.44 -2.62 -16.72
N ILE A 34 -4.36 -3.57 -15.79
CA ILE A 34 -5.38 -3.73 -14.75
C ILE A 34 -5.39 -2.56 -13.77
N VAL A 35 -4.21 -2.09 -13.34
CA VAL A 35 -4.09 -0.91 -12.45
C VAL A 35 -4.66 0.33 -13.13
N LYS A 36 -4.26 0.60 -14.38
CA LYS A 36 -4.77 1.73 -15.17
C LYS A 36 -6.28 1.64 -15.40
N LYS A 37 -6.79 0.45 -15.66
CA LYS A 37 -8.23 0.23 -15.82
C LYS A 37 -8.99 0.50 -14.53
N LEU A 38 -8.51 0.00 -13.39
CA LEU A 38 -9.16 0.20 -12.10
C LEU A 38 -9.24 1.70 -11.75
N ARG A 39 -8.15 2.44 -11.90
CA ARG A 39 -8.14 3.90 -11.66
C ARG A 39 -9.05 4.67 -12.59
N LYS A 40 -9.17 4.23 -13.84
CA LYS A 40 -10.07 4.86 -14.81
C LYS A 40 -11.53 4.64 -14.48
N GLU A 41 -11.90 3.44 -14.05
CA GLU A 41 -13.29 3.07 -13.80
C GLU A 41 -13.76 3.43 -12.38
N ILE A 42 -12.81 3.52 -11.42
CA ILE A 42 -13.08 3.87 -10.02
C ILE A 42 -12.06 4.94 -9.61
N PRO A 43 -12.34 6.23 -9.86
CA PRO A 43 -11.34 7.31 -9.71
C PRO A 43 -10.71 7.44 -8.31
N ASP A 44 -11.47 7.10 -7.27
CA ASP A 44 -11.00 7.19 -5.87
C ASP A 44 -10.57 5.85 -5.28
N ILE A 45 -10.30 4.85 -6.13
CA ILE A 45 -9.87 3.54 -5.67
C ILE A 45 -8.55 3.61 -4.90
N CYS A 46 -8.51 2.94 -3.75
CA CYS A 46 -7.27 2.67 -3.02
C CYS A 46 -6.71 1.32 -3.45
N LEU A 47 -5.54 1.32 -4.07
CA LEU A 47 -4.88 0.12 -4.57
C LEU A 47 -3.83 -0.36 -3.58
N ARG A 48 -4.01 -1.61 -3.11
CA ARG A 48 -3.05 -2.32 -2.28
C ARG A 48 -2.42 -3.46 -3.05
N THR A 49 -1.11 -3.63 -2.93
CA THR A 49 -0.39 -4.77 -3.50
C THR A 49 0.64 -5.34 -2.53
N THR A 50 1.12 -6.53 -2.84
CA THR A 50 2.21 -7.20 -2.15
C THR A 50 3.25 -7.61 -3.17
N LEU A 51 4.52 -7.38 -2.86
CA LEU A 51 5.66 -7.79 -3.67
C LEU A 51 6.60 -8.69 -2.86
N ILE A 52 7.30 -9.56 -3.58
CA ILE A 52 8.37 -10.40 -3.05
C ILE A 52 9.64 -10.04 -3.80
N THR A 53 10.67 -9.66 -3.08
CA THR A 53 12.01 -9.39 -3.61
C THR A 53 13.01 -10.47 -3.21
N GLY A 54 14.09 -10.60 -3.96
CA GLY A 54 15.10 -11.62 -3.72
C GLY A 54 14.67 -13.05 -4.03
N PHE A 55 13.71 -13.23 -4.95
CA PHE A 55 13.33 -14.54 -5.43
C PHE A 55 14.52 -15.20 -6.16
N PRO A 56 14.73 -16.55 -6.06
CA PRO A 56 15.87 -17.20 -6.68
C PRO A 56 16.11 -16.81 -8.14
N GLY A 57 17.29 -16.31 -8.45
CA GLY A 57 17.73 -15.85 -9.78
C GLY A 57 17.21 -14.46 -10.20
N GLU A 58 16.69 -13.67 -9.28
CA GLU A 58 16.40 -12.25 -9.52
C GLU A 58 17.71 -11.48 -9.69
N THR A 59 17.86 -10.80 -10.83
CA THR A 59 19.04 -9.97 -11.12
C THR A 59 18.82 -8.53 -10.66
N GLU A 60 19.88 -7.72 -10.66
CA GLU A 60 19.82 -6.30 -10.37
C GLU A 60 18.90 -5.57 -11.37
N ASP A 61 19.04 -5.83 -12.68
CA ASP A 61 18.19 -5.24 -13.71
C ASP A 61 16.68 -5.53 -13.46
N GLN A 62 16.37 -6.69 -12.88
CA GLN A 62 14.99 -7.08 -12.56
C GLN A 62 14.49 -6.41 -11.28
N HIS A 63 15.37 -6.14 -10.32
CA HIS A 63 15.06 -5.31 -9.17
C HIS A 63 14.80 -3.87 -9.61
N GLU A 64 15.64 -3.29 -10.44
CA GLU A 64 15.41 -1.96 -11.03
C GLU A 64 14.09 -1.91 -11.83
N GLU A 65 13.77 -2.96 -12.59
CA GLU A 65 12.48 -3.07 -13.28
C GLU A 65 11.30 -3.07 -12.31
N LEU A 66 11.45 -3.70 -11.13
CA LEU A 66 10.44 -3.72 -10.09
C LEU A 66 10.28 -2.35 -9.44
N MET A 67 11.39 -1.64 -9.16
CA MET A 67 11.40 -0.26 -8.66
C MET A 67 10.65 0.68 -9.62
N GLN A 68 10.98 0.62 -10.92
CA GLN A 68 10.28 1.41 -11.94
C GLN A 68 8.79 1.10 -12.00
N PHE A 69 8.40 -0.16 -11.85
CA PHE A 69 6.99 -0.53 -11.82
C PHE A 69 6.25 0.05 -10.62
N VAL A 70 6.87 0.08 -9.44
CA VAL A 70 6.30 0.68 -8.22
C VAL A 70 6.13 2.18 -8.41
N ASP A 71 7.16 2.87 -8.92
CA ASP A 71 7.17 4.29 -9.22
C ASP A 71 6.06 4.67 -10.24
N GLU A 72 5.95 3.93 -11.35
CA GLU A 72 4.93 4.16 -12.37
C GLU A 72 3.49 3.87 -11.89
N MET A 73 3.33 2.89 -10.99
CA MET A 73 2.03 2.47 -10.52
C MET A 73 1.56 3.22 -9.27
N GLU A 74 2.43 3.85 -8.52
CA GLU A 74 2.12 4.70 -7.35
C GLU A 74 1.03 4.06 -6.46
N PHE A 75 1.28 2.83 -6.00
CA PHE A 75 0.31 2.11 -5.16
C PHE A 75 0.03 2.88 -3.86
N ASP A 76 -1.23 2.92 -3.46
CA ASP A 76 -1.62 3.59 -2.21
C ASP A 76 -1.07 2.86 -0.98
N ARG A 77 -1.00 1.54 -1.05
CA ARG A 77 -0.46 0.68 0.00
C ARG A 77 0.35 -0.46 -0.63
N LEU A 78 1.58 -0.62 -0.18
CA LEU A 78 2.48 -1.68 -0.64
C LEU A 78 3.11 -2.39 0.55
N GLY A 79 3.06 -3.71 0.55
CA GLY A 79 3.89 -4.56 1.42
C GLY A 79 4.98 -5.24 0.61
N VAL A 80 6.22 -5.16 1.05
CA VAL A 80 7.36 -5.84 0.43
C VAL A 80 7.91 -6.88 1.39
N PHE A 81 8.03 -8.11 0.92
CA PHE A 81 8.59 -9.22 1.68
C PHE A 81 9.84 -9.76 0.98
N THR A 82 10.85 -10.12 1.76
CA THR A 82 11.98 -10.91 1.26
C THR A 82 11.52 -12.33 0.99
N TYR A 83 12.02 -12.94 -0.09
CA TYR A 83 11.76 -14.36 -0.34
C TYR A 83 12.34 -15.22 0.78
N SER A 84 11.50 -16.05 1.39
CA SER A 84 11.88 -17.08 2.37
C SER A 84 11.70 -18.47 1.76
N PRO A 85 12.71 -19.34 1.78
CA PRO A 85 12.60 -20.71 1.28
C PRO A 85 11.75 -21.56 2.25
N GLU A 86 10.62 -22.05 1.74
CA GLU A 86 9.74 -22.95 2.49
C GLU A 86 10.04 -24.42 2.11
N GLU A 87 10.09 -25.31 3.09
CA GLU A 87 10.31 -26.73 2.86
C GLU A 87 9.30 -27.30 1.87
N ASP A 88 9.72 -28.25 1.07
CA ASP A 88 8.93 -28.96 0.05
C ASP A 88 8.39 -28.07 -1.10
N THR A 89 8.87 -26.83 -1.23
CA THR A 89 8.53 -25.99 -2.38
C THR A 89 9.56 -26.07 -3.50
N PRO A 90 9.16 -26.01 -4.79
CA PRO A 90 10.11 -25.95 -5.91
C PRO A 90 11.10 -24.79 -5.79
N ALA A 91 10.69 -23.65 -5.26
CA ALA A 91 11.53 -22.46 -5.13
C ALA A 91 12.69 -22.67 -4.13
N ALA A 92 12.49 -23.46 -3.06
CA ALA A 92 13.52 -23.71 -2.07
C ALA A 92 14.74 -24.46 -2.62
N VAL A 93 14.55 -25.25 -3.69
CA VAL A 93 15.60 -26.02 -4.35
C VAL A 93 16.07 -25.42 -5.68
N MET A 94 15.57 -24.25 -6.06
CA MET A 94 16.04 -23.54 -7.25
C MET A 94 17.50 -23.13 -7.11
N PRO A 95 18.29 -23.17 -8.19
CA PRO A 95 19.61 -22.55 -8.19
C PRO A 95 19.52 -21.04 -8.05
N ASP A 96 20.65 -20.41 -7.84
CA ASP A 96 20.80 -18.94 -7.78
C ASP A 96 19.99 -18.30 -6.64
N GLN A 97 20.02 -18.94 -5.46
CA GLN A 97 19.49 -18.34 -4.23
C GLN A 97 20.21 -17.03 -3.93
N ILE A 98 19.45 -16.01 -3.57
CA ILE A 98 19.95 -14.67 -3.26
C ILE A 98 20.41 -14.63 -1.78
N ALA A 99 21.53 -13.98 -1.51
CA ALA A 99 22.01 -13.76 -0.15
C ALA A 99 21.02 -12.90 0.65
N GLU A 100 20.89 -13.15 1.95
CA GLU A 100 19.89 -12.47 2.78
C GLU A 100 20.12 -10.96 2.82
N GLU A 101 21.37 -10.53 2.90
CA GLU A 101 21.76 -9.12 2.90
C GLU A 101 21.27 -8.39 1.64
N VAL A 102 21.35 -9.03 0.48
CA VAL A 102 20.87 -8.46 -0.80
C VAL A 102 19.35 -8.38 -0.83
N LYS A 103 18.64 -9.37 -0.26
CA LYS A 103 17.18 -9.32 -0.16
C LYS A 103 16.71 -8.19 0.75
N GLU A 104 17.37 -8.01 1.91
CA GLU A 104 17.06 -6.94 2.85
C GLU A 104 17.34 -5.56 2.24
N GLU A 105 18.44 -5.39 1.49
CA GLU A 105 18.78 -4.16 0.76
C GLU A 105 17.67 -3.84 -0.26
N ARG A 106 17.30 -4.79 -1.11
CA ARG A 106 16.24 -4.61 -2.11
C ARG A 106 14.86 -4.35 -1.51
N GLN A 107 14.56 -4.95 -0.36
CA GLN A 107 13.35 -4.64 0.38
C GLN A 107 13.37 -3.20 0.90
N ALA A 108 14.49 -2.75 1.43
CA ALA A 108 14.65 -1.40 1.93
C ALA A 108 14.46 -0.36 0.81
N ASP A 109 15.06 -0.56 -0.37
CA ASP A 109 14.91 0.32 -1.54
C ASP A 109 13.45 0.48 -1.94
N LEU A 110 12.72 -0.64 -2.06
CA LEU A 110 11.29 -0.63 -2.42
C LEU A 110 10.43 0.03 -1.35
N MET A 111 10.75 -0.16 -0.07
CA MET A 111 10.01 0.44 1.03
C MET A 111 10.30 1.93 1.16
N GLU A 112 11.51 2.39 0.89
CA GLU A 112 11.86 3.82 0.85
C GLU A 112 11.10 4.53 -0.29
N LEU A 113 11.11 3.98 -1.50
CA LEU A 113 10.33 4.50 -2.62
C LEU A 113 8.83 4.55 -2.29
N GLN A 114 8.29 3.48 -1.71
CA GLN A 114 6.87 3.44 -1.33
C GLN A 114 6.54 4.45 -0.24
N GLN A 115 7.46 4.75 0.67
CA GLN A 115 7.28 5.79 1.68
C GLN A 115 7.10 7.16 1.04
N GLU A 116 7.94 7.52 0.06
CA GLU A 116 7.82 8.78 -0.69
C GLU A 116 6.45 8.86 -1.40
N ILE A 117 6.07 7.80 -2.11
CA ILE A 117 4.75 7.72 -2.78
C ILE A 117 3.60 7.87 -1.77
N ALA A 118 3.71 7.24 -0.60
CA ALA A 118 2.67 7.30 0.42
C ALA A 118 2.51 8.71 0.99
N PHE A 119 3.61 9.44 1.18
CA PHE A 119 3.59 10.82 1.67
C PHE A 119 2.96 11.77 0.64
N ASP A 120 3.36 11.65 -0.63
CA ASP A 120 2.76 12.43 -1.72
C ASP A 120 1.25 12.14 -1.86
N ASN A 121 0.86 10.90 -1.75
CA ASN A 121 -0.55 10.50 -1.77
C ASN A 121 -1.32 11.07 -0.58
N ALA A 122 -0.73 11.12 0.62
CA ALA A 122 -1.35 11.72 1.80
C ALA A 122 -1.51 13.24 1.64
N GLU A 123 -0.50 13.94 1.14
CA GLU A 123 -0.58 15.37 0.83
C GLU A 123 -1.66 15.70 -0.21
N ASN A 124 -1.81 14.85 -1.24
CA ASN A 124 -2.85 14.97 -2.26
C ASN A 124 -4.28 14.77 -1.73
N MET A 125 -4.43 14.30 -0.49
CA MET A 125 -5.74 14.21 0.18
C MET A 125 -6.18 15.53 0.81
N ILE A 126 -5.27 16.49 1.03
CA ILE A 126 -5.59 17.77 1.67
C ILE A 126 -6.67 18.52 0.89
N GLY A 127 -7.68 19.00 1.59
CA GLY A 127 -8.85 19.67 1.03
C GLY A 127 -10.01 18.77 0.62
N ARG A 128 -9.82 17.44 0.57
CA ARG A 128 -10.91 16.49 0.30
C ARG A 128 -11.82 16.32 1.50
N GLU A 129 -13.07 16.00 1.22
CA GLU A 129 -14.07 15.60 2.21
C GLU A 129 -14.22 14.08 2.21
N MET A 130 -14.14 13.48 3.38
CA MET A 130 -14.21 12.03 3.53
C MET A 130 -15.17 11.62 4.63
N LEU A 131 -15.78 10.44 4.45
CA LEU A 131 -16.49 9.76 5.52
C LEU A 131 -15.50 8.95 6.33
N VAL A 132 -15.44 9.23 7.63
CA VAL A 132 -14.49 8.64 8.57
C VAL A 132 -15.26 7.86 9.62
N MET A 133 -14.85 6.63 9.88
CA MET A 133 -15.34 5.85 11.02
C MET A 133 -14.53 6.24 12.26
N ILE A 134 -15.19 6.69 13.30
CA ILE A 134 -14.57 7.08 14.57
C ILE A 134 -14.17 5.82 15.35
N GLU A 135 -12.91 5.73 15.75
CA GLU A 135 -12.39 4.60 16.53
C GLU A 135 -12.30 4.93 18.02
N GLY A 136 -11.97 6.18 18.38
CA GLY A 136 -11.89 6.58 19.75
C GLY A 136 -11.43 8.02 19.96
N LYS A 137 -11.44 8.43 21.22
CA LYS A 137 -10.92 9.74 21.64
C LYS A 137 -9.44 9.66 21.98
N VAL A 138 -8.68 10.67 21.57
CA VAL A 138 -7.28 10.81 21.99
C VAL A 138 -7.26 11.22 23.47
N ALA A 139 -6.42 10.55 24.25
CA ALA A 139 -6.32 10.83 25.68
C ALA A 139 -5.81 12.27 25.91
N ASP A 140 -6.47 12.98 26.81
CA ASP A 140 -6.11 14.34 27.23
C ASP A 140 -6.12 15.42 26.13
N GLU A 141 -6.76 15.14 24.97
CA GLU A 141 -6.89 16.07 23.84
C GLU A 141 -8.34 16.24 23.38
N ASN A 142 -8.63 17.37 22.73
CA ASN A 142 -9.89 17.61 22.02
C ASN A 142 -9.80 17.06 20.58
N ALA A 143 -9.43 15.80 20.47
CA ALA A 143 -9.26 15.12 19.21
C ALA A 143 -9.77 13.67 19.26
N TYR A 144 -10.14 13.17 18.11
CA TYR A 144 -10.54 11.78 17.92
C TYR A 144 -9.67 11.13 16.86
N VAL A 145 -9.49 9.83 16.96
CA VAL A 145 -8.90 9.02 15.89
C VAL A 145 -9.98 8.27 15.15
N GLY A 146 -9.78 8.14 13.86
CA GLY A 146 -10.64 7.36 13.01
C GLY A 146 -9.87 6.80 11.81
N ARG A 147 -10.58 6.14 10.92
CA ARG A 147 -10.04 5.63 9.67
C ARG A 147 -11.01 5.86 8.52
N THR A 148 -10.44 6.00 7.33
CA THR A 148 -11.19 6.14 6.09
C THR A 148 -11.43 4.75 5.46
N TYR A 149 -12.15 4.70 4.34
CA TYR A 149 -12.31 3.48 3.55
C TYR A 149 -10.97 2.97 2.97
N ARG A 150 -9.94 3.81 2.95
CA ARG A 150 -8.62 3.52 2.40
C ARG A 150 -7.74 2.70 3.35
N ASP A 151 -8.13 2.61 4.62
CA ASP A 151 -7.26 2.18 5.70
C ASP A 151 -7.76 0.90 6.36
N ALA A 152 -6.89 -0.11 6.41
CA ALA A 152 -7.16 -1.34 7.13
C ALA A 152 -6.92 -1.15 8.64
N PRO A 153 -7.82 -1.70 9.50
CA PRO A 153 -7.68 -1.54 10.95
C PRO A 153 -6.34 -2.08 11.46
N ASN A 154 -5.66 -1.31 12.30
CA ASN A 154 -4.39 -1.65 12.94
C ASN A 154 -3.22 -1.96 11.99
N VAL A 155 -3.32 -1.59 10.72
CA VAL A 155 -2.29 -1.85 9.70
C VAL A 155 -1.85 -0.55 9.02
N ASP A 156 -2.82 0.28 8.63
CA ASP A 156 -2.57 1.53 7.91
C ASP A 156 -2.64 2.75 8.83
N GLY A 157 -2.44 3.94 8.26
CA GLY A 157 -2.50 5.21 8.95
C GLY A 157 -3.89 5.52 9.52
N LEU A 158 -3.93 6.50 10.38
CA LEU A 158 -5.12 7.01 11.03
C LEU A 158 -5.46 8.42 10.52
N ILE A 159 -6.66 8.86 10.84
CA ILE A 159 -7.01 10.28 10.73
C ILE A 159 -7.27 10.84 12.12
N PHE A 160 -6.59 11.95 12.44
CA PHE A 160 -6.80 12.73 13.66
C PHE A 160 -7.78 13.84 13.38
N ILE A 161 -8.90 13.87 14.11
CA ILE A 161 -10.00 14.80 13.92
C ILE A 161 -10.04 15.76 15.09
N ASN A 162 -9.71 17.04 14.85
CA ASN A 162 -9.79 18.09 15.84
C ASN A 162 -11.24 18.57 15.94
N THR A 163 -11.86 18.39 17.12
CA THR A 163 -13.21 18.86 17.39
C THR A 163 -13.48 18.95 18.88
N GLU A 164 -14.35 19.91 19.29
CA GLU A 164 -14.91 20.01 20.64
C GLU A 164 -16.23 19.22 20.78
N GLU A 165 -16.78 18.72 19.66
CA GLU A 165 -18.00 17.91 19.67
C GLU A 165 -17.72 16.51 20.19
N GLU A 166 -18.68 15.94 20.93
CA GLU A 166 -18.58 14.55 21.38
C GLU A 166 -18.93 13.59 20.25
N LEU A 167 -17.95 12.76 19.83
CA LEU A 167 -18.12 11.69 18.87
C LEU A 167 -18.14 10.33 19.56
N ILE A 168 -18.90 9.40 19.02
CA ILE A 168 -19.04 8.06 19.57
C ILE A 168 -18.23 7.07 18.71
N SER A 169 -17.44 6.21 19.36
CA SER A 169 -16.71 5.15 18.68
C SER A 169 -17.68 4.22 17.91
N GLY A 170 -17.37 3.99 16.65
CA GLY A 170 -18.21 3.22 15.70
C GLY A 170 -19.13 4.08 14.83
N ASP A 171 -19.32 5.36 15.16
CA ASP A 171 -20.06 6.28 14.31
C ASP A 171 -19.26 6.74 13.09
N PHE A 172 -19.96 7.29 12.10
CA PHE A 172 -19.36 7.87 10.91
C PHE A 172 -19.55 9.39 10.90
N ALA A 173 -18.46 10.11 10.68
CA ALA A 173 -18.45 11.56 10.58
C ALA A 173 -17.91 12.01 9.21
N LYS A 174 -18.44 13.13 8.69
CA LYS A 174 -17.84 13.79 7.52
C LYS A 174 -16.72 14.69 8.00
N VAL A 175 -15.55 14.52 7.42
CA VAL A 175 -14.32 15.21 7.81
C VAL A 175 -13.68 15.82 6.57
N LYS A 176 -13.26 17.07 6.68
CA LYS A 176 -12.39 17.71 5.69
C LYS A 176 -10.95 17.51 6.09
N ILE A 177 -10.14 16.96 5.18
CA ILE A 177 -8.71 16.78 5.39
C ILE A 177 -8.02 18.15 5.33
N THR A 178 -7.30 18.49 6.39
CA THR A 178 -6.62 19.80 6.55
C THR A 178 -5.10 19.66 6.57
N GLY A 179 -4.57 18.45 6.76
CA GLY A 179 -3.15 18.18 6.77
C GLY A 179 -2.83 16.70 6.61
N ALA A 180 -1.56 16.43 6.39
CA ALA A 180 -0.97 15.10 6.36
C ALA A 180 0.27 15.08 7.23
N LEU A 181 0.52 13.97 7.91
CA LEU A 181 1.69 13.73 8.74
C LEU A 181 2.17 12.31 8.50
N GLU A 182 3.16 12.19 7.61
CA GLU A 182 3.66 10.90 7.15
C GLU A 182 2.52 10.01 6.59
N TYR A 183 2.18 8.94 7.27
CA TYR A 183 1.10 8.01 6.87
C TYR A 183 -0.29 8.43 7.37
N ASP A 184 -0.34 9.37 8.31
CA ASP A 184 -1.56 9.80 8.97
C ASP A 184 -2.13 11.07 8.34
N LEU A 185 -3.44 11.26 8.51
CA LEU A 185 -4.15 12.45 8.07
C LEU A 185 -4.60 13.28 9.26
N ILE A 186 -4.77 14.58 9.04
CA ILE A 186 -5.37 15.50 9.98
C ILE A 186 -6.62 16.09 9.35
N GLY A 187 -7.68 16.21 10.09
CA GLY A 187 -8.94 16.75 9.59
C GLY A 187 -9.76 17.48 10.62
N GLU A 188 -10.77 18.17 10.11
CA GLU A 188 -11.76 18.90 10.89
C GLU A 188 -13.15 18.38 10.55
N LEU A 189 -14.03 18.33 11.56
CA LEU A 189 -15.43 17.94 11.39
C LEU A 189 -16.16 18.97 10.53
N LEU A 190 -17.04 18.49 9.63
CA LEU A 190 -17.89 19.32 8.74
C LEU A 190 -19.28 19.52 9.31
#